data_654a9b50436b2de227be2bc8ccb32b3c
#
_entry.id   654a9b50436b2de227be2bc8ccb32b3c
#
_cell.length_a   1.000
_cell.length_b   1.000
_cell.length_c   1.000
_cell.angle_alpha   90.00
_cell.angle_beta   90.00
_cell.angle_gamma   90.00
#
_symmetry.space_group_name_H-M   'P 1'
#
loop_
_entity.id
_entity.type
_entity.pdbx_description
1 polymer ?
#
loop_
_entity_poly.entity_id
_entity_poly.type
_entity_poly.pdbx_seq_one_letter_code
_entity_poly.pdbx_strand_id
1 'polypeptide(L)'
;MKDIANLSDTLATEAKGVTVQASTLGALEALLEFLRNPGKDRQGKERPPIPVSGATVGPIHKKDVIKAAIMAQKGSEEYSCILGFDVPVDPEAQAYADKNSVKIFTADIIYHLEGHFTRHLDEIMERKRNEARDVAVFPSLFKISKNHVFNMKDPIILGGEVVDGILKVGTPLCIPHLGFLDVGVVQSIECNHKDVQTARKGQECAIKIVNHGNPNMTYGRQFDHNHQLFSKVNRASIDALKKYFKDDMQDADWRLVIKLKKVFSVI
;
A
#
# COMPACT_ATOMS: atom_id res chain seq x y z
N MET A 1 -32.64 -30.75 3.50
CA MET A 1 -33.01 -29.31 3.58
C MET A 1 -32.67 -28.67 4.92
N LYS A 2 -32.66 -29.40 6.05
CA LYS A 2 -32.23 -28.86 7.36
C LYS A 2 -30.75 -28.58 7.47
N ASP A 3 -29.89 -29.32 6.74
CA ASP A 3 -28.43 -29.19 6.83
C ASP A 3 -27.90 -27.92 6.10
N ILE A 4 -28.59 -27.45 5.06
CA ILE A 4 -28.24 -26.20 4.35
C ILE A 4 -28.59 -24.97 5.19
N ALA A 5 -29.68 -25.03 5.98
CA ALA A 5 -30.05 -23.92 6.87
C ALA A 5 -29.06 -23.80 8.03
N ASN A 6 -28.55 -24.92 8.54
CA ASN A 6 -27.57 -24.93 9.62
C ASN A 6 -26.18 -24.45 9.15
N LEU A 7 -25.83 -24.65 7.88
CA LEU A 7 -24.58 -24.13 7.33
C LEU A 7 -24.62 -22.59 7.15
N SER A 8 -25.76 -22.04 6.78
CA SER A 8 -25.92 -20.57 6.65
C SER A 8 -25.85 -19.86 8.00
N ASP A 9 -26.27 -20.53 9.09
CA ASP A 9 -26.20 -19.99 10.46
C ASP A 9 -24.81 -20.18 11.11
N THR A 10 -24.06 -21.21 10.69
CA THR A 10 -22.68 -21.46 11.16
C THR A 10 -21.64 -20.64 10.35
N LEU A 11 -21.99 -20.18 9.17
CA LEU A 11 -21.23 -19.21 8.40
C LEU A 11 -21.58 -17.83 8.96
N ALA A 12 -20.80 -17.37 9.94
CA ALA A 12 -20.69 -15.94 10.20
C ALA A 12 -20.20 -15.29 8.89
N THR A 13 -21.15 -14.94 8.01
CA THR A 13 -20.86 -14.19 6.79
C THR A 13 -20.30 -12.86 7.21
N GLU A 14 -19.01 -12.68 7.03
CA GLU A 14 -18.39 -11.40 7.33
C GLU A 14 -18.99 -10.33 6.41
N ALA A 15 -19.14 -9.12 6.94
CA ALA A 15 -19.67 -8.00 6.16
C ALA A 15 -18.80 -7.68 4.93
N LYS A 16 -17.54 -8.18 4.92
CA LYS A 16 -16.57 -8.06 3.84
C LYS A 16 -15.87 -9.39 3.63
N GLY A 17 -15.86 -9.90 2.42
CA GLY A 17 -15.21 -11.16 2.09
C GLY A 17 -15.51 -11.62 0.67
N VAL A 18 -14.83 -12.68 0.26
CA VAL A 18 -15.02 -13.32 -1.06
C VAL A 18 -16.35 -14.08 -1.12
N THR A 19 -16.89 -14.25 -2.32
CA THR A 19 -17.98 -15.19 -2.55
C THR A 19 -17.39 -16.54 -2.97
N VAL A 20 -17.84 -17.64 -2.34
CA VAL A 20 -17.36 -18.99 -2.65
C VAL A 20 -18.47 -19.84 -3.23
N GLN A 21 -18.11 -20.73 -4.15
CA GLN A 21 -19.03 -21.64 -4.81
C GLN A 21 -18.36 -22.99 -5.09
N ALA A 22 -19.10 -24.08 -4.89
CA ALA A 22 -18.58 -25.43 -5.13
C ALA A 22 -19.64 -26.33 -5.76
N SER A 23 -19.20 -27.42 -6.40
CA SER A 23 -20.09 -28.38 -7.08
C SER A 23 -20.98 -29.16 -6.09
N THR A 24 -20.48 -29.43 -4.90
CA THR A 24 -21.19 -30.20 -3.86
C THR A 24 -21.03 -29.55 -2.49
N LEU A 25 -21.90 -29.95 -1.53
CA LEU A 25 -21.82 -29.47 -0.17
C LEU A 25 -20.50 -29.84 0.52
N GLY A 26 -20.03 -31.09 0.35
CA GLY A 26 -18.75 -31.53 0.91
C GLY A 26 -17.55 -30.77 0.33
N ALA A 27 -17.59 -30.45 -0.99
CA ALA A 27 -16.58 -29.62 -1.63
C ALA A 27 -16.60 -28.19 -1.09
N LEU A 28 -17.79 -27.65 -0.82
CA LEU A 28 -17.94 -26.32 -0.20
C LEU A 28 -17.39 -26.28 1.23
N GLU A 29 -17.70 -27.29 2.03
CA GLU A 29 -17.16 -27.42 3.40
C GLU A 29 -15.63 -27.48 3.40
N ALA A 30 -15.04 -28.31 2.53
CA ALA A 30 -13.59 -28.42 2.38
C ALA A 30 -12.96 -27.09 1.96
N LEU A 31 -13.59 -26.34 1.02
CA LEU A 31 -13.12 -25.04 0.61
C LEU A 31 -13.19 -24.01 1.73
N LEU A 32 -14.27 -23.98 2.50
CA LEU A 32 -14.45 -23.07 3.62
C LEU A 32 -13.45 -23.33 4.75
N GLU A 33 -13.22 -24.61 5.09
CA GLU A 33 -12.20 -24.99 6.07
C GLU A 33 -10.80 -24.57 5.61
N PHE A 34 -10.50 -24.77 4.34
CA PHE A 34 -9.24 -24.35 3.76
C PHE A 34 -9.04 -22.83 3.79
N LEU A 35 -10.08 -22.03 3.47
CA LEU A 35 -10.00 -20.57 3.51
C LEU A 35 -9.88 -20.02 4.94
N ARG A 36 -10.39 -20.74 5.95
CA ARG A 36 -10.19 -20.40 7.36
C ARG A 36 -8.76 -20.65 7.82
N ASN A 37 -8.13 -21.72 7.31
CA ASN A 37 -6.80 -22.16 7.68
C ASN A 37 -5.92 -22.36 6.45
N PRO A 38 -5.55 -21.29 5.72
CA PRO A 38 -4.86 -21.40 4.43
C PRO A 38 -3.40 -21.90 4.53
N GLY A 39 -2.98 -22.31 5.74
CA GLY A 39 -1.63 -22.86 5.97
C GLY A 39 -0.54 -21.80 6.01
N LYS A 40 0.69 -22.22 5.67
CA LYS A 40 1.87 -21.36 5.70
C LYS A 40 2.29 -20.97 4.28
N ASP A 41 2.85 -19.76 4.16
CA ASP A 41 3.45 -19.30 2.91
C ASP A 41 4.80 -20.01 2.62
N ARG A 42 5.42 -19.67 1.49
CA ARG A 42 6.73 -20.22 1.11
C ARG A 42 7.86 -19.89 2.09
N GLN A 43 7.65 -18.91 2.96
CA GLN A 43 8.59 -18.46 3.99
C GLN A 43 8.29 -19.06 5.36
N GLY A 44 7.26 -19.94 5.46
CA GLY A 44 6.85 -20.60 6.71
C GLY A 44 6.00 -19.73 7.63
N LYS A 45 5.56 -18.56 7.19
CA LYS A 45 4.69 -17.66 7.94
C LYS A 45 3.23 -18.08 7.76
N GLU A 46 2.45 -18.09 8.82
CA GLU A 46 1.00 -18.37 8.76
C GLU A 46 0.29 -17.29 7.94
N ARG A 47 -0.55 -17.75 7.01
CA ARG A 47 -1.38 -16.87 6.20
C ARG A 47 -2.62 -16.46 6.97
N PRO A 48 -3.08 -15.21 6.85
CA PRO A 48 -4.32 -14.81 7.46
C PRO A 48 -5.51 -15.55 6.82
N PRO A 49 -6.56 -15.85 7.58
CA PRO A 49 -7.79 -16.42 7.04
C PRO A 49 -8.39 -15.50 5.99
N ILE A 50 -8.96 -16.10 4.95
CA ILE A 50 -9.65 -15.36 3.88
C ILE A 50 -11.12 -15.21 4.28
N PRO A 51 -11.60 -13.98 4.49
CA PRO A 51 -12.98 -13.75 4.89
C PRO A 51 -13.95 -14.11 3.77
N VAL A 52 -15.07 -14.76 4.13
CA VAL A 52 -16.12 -15.21 3.20
C VAL A 52 -17.41 -14.45 3.48
N SER A 53 -17.94 -13.78 2.45
CA SER A 53 -19.21 -13.03 2.52
C SER A 53 -20.42 -13.80 2.03
N GLY A 54 -20.22 -14.88 1.31
CA GLY A 54 -21.30 -15.74 0.80
C GLY A 54 -20.77 -17.06 0.31
N ALA A 55 -21.56 -18.12 0.51
CA ALA A 55 -21.25 -19.48 0.09
C ALA A 55 -22.47 -20.13 -0.55
N THR A 56 -22.30 -20.74 -1.74
CA THR A 56 -23.39 -21.39 -2.49
C THR A 56 -22.90 -22.67 -3.17
N VAL A 57 -23.84 -23.57 -3.46
CA VAL A 57 -23.58 -24.82 -4.19
C VAL A 57 -24.20 -24.74 -5.58
N GLY A 58 -23.48 -25.21 -6.58
CA GLY A 58 -23.90 -25.29 -7.98
C GLY A 58 -23.15 -24.32 -8.91
N PRO A 59 -23.58 -24.18 -10.18
CA PRO A 59 -22.96 -23.32 -11.19
C PRO A 59 -22.95 -21.84 -10.80
N ILE A 60 -21.96 -21.12 -11.30
CA ILE A 60 -21.85 -19.66 -11.10
C ILE A 60 -22.79 -18.95 -12.08
N HIS A 61 -23.80 -18.29 -11.53
CA HIS A 61 -24.78 -17.51 -12.29
C HIS A 61 -24.57 -16.01 -12.16
N LYS A 62 -25.16 -15.24 -13.03
CA LYS A 62 -25.12 -13.76 -13.01
C LYS A 62 -25.50 -13.15 -11.67
N LYS A 63 -26.48 -13.71 -10.95
CA LYS A 63 -26.90 -13.26 -9.61
C LYS A 63 -25.77 -13.31 -8.59
N ASP A 64 -24.86 -14.28 -8.70
CA ASP A 64 -23.74 -14.46 -7.79
C ASP A 64 -22.66 -13.42 -8.06
N VAL A 65 -22.44 -13.11 -9.35
CA VAL A 65 -21.55 -12.02 -9.77
C VAL A 65 -22.07 -10.66 -9.28
N ILE A 66 -23.37 -10.42 -9.34
CA ILE A 66 -23.98 -9.19 -8.81
C ILE A 66 -23.70 -9.04 -7.30
N LYS A 67 -23.83 -10.12 -6.52
CA LYS A 67 -23.51 -10.11 -5.09
C LYS A 67 -22.03 -9.82 -4.85
N ALA A 68 -21.11 -10.44 -5.60
CA ALA A 68 -19.69 -10.20 -5.49
C ALA A 68 -19.31 -8.75 -5.85
N ALA A 69 -19.97 -8.14 -6.86
CA ALA A 69 -19.76 -6.75 -7.26
C ALA A 69 -20.05 -5.73 -6.13
N ILE A 70 -20.94 -6.05 -5.20
CA ILE A 70 -21.27 -5.18 -4.05
C ILE A 70 -20.01 -4.92 -3.19
N MET A 71 -19.04 -5.85 -3.15
CA MET A 71 -17.81 -5.68 -2.37
C MET A 71 -16.95 -4.53 -2.89
N ALA A 72 -16.88 -4.35 -4.21
CA ALA A 72 -16.20 -3.19 -4.82
C ALA A 72 -16.86 -1.87 -4.39
N GLN A 73 -18.19 -1.80 -4.38
CA GLN A 73 -18.94 -0.61 -3.95
C GLN A 73 -18.74 -0.30 -2.46
N LYS A 74 -18.49 -1.31 -1.63
CA LYS A 74 -18.15 -1.15 -0.21
C LYS A 74 -16.69 -0.76 0.04
N GLY A 75 -15.91 -0.45 -1.01
CA GLY A 75 -14.49 -0.09 -0.90
C GLY A 75 -13.56 -1.25 -0.58
N SER A 76 -14.01 -2.48 -0.82
CA SER A 76 -13.25 -3.73 -0.62
C SER A 76 -13.08 -4.45 -1.95
N GLU A 77 -12.43 -3.78 -2.90
CA GLU A 77 -12.20 -4.27 -4.26
C GLU A 77 -11.48 -5.63 -4.29
N GLU A 78 -10.60 -5.87 -3.33
CA GLU A 78 -9.86 -7.12 -3.14
C GLU A 78 -10.76 -8.34 -2.97
N TYR A 79 -11.99 -8.15 -2.48
CA TYR A 79 -12.99 -9.21 -2.28
C TYR A 79 -14.08 -9.21 -3.34
N SER A 80 -13.99 -8.36 -4.37
CA SER A 80 -14.90 -8.37 -5.51
C SER A 80 -14.57 -9.51 -6.46
N CYS A 81 -14.62 -10.74 -5.94
CA CYS A 81 -14.32 -11.95 -6.69
C CYS A 81 -15.14 -13.14 -6.22
N ILE A 82 -15.20 -14.15 -7.08
CA ILE A 82 -15.82 -15.44 -6.80
C ILE A 82 -14.75 -16.52 -6.88
N LEU A 83 -14.70 -17.38 -5.86
CA LEU A 83 -13.86 -18.56 -5.82
C LEU A 83 -14.73 -19.80 -6.11
N GLY A 84 -14.65 -20.34 -7.30
CA GLY A 84 -15.41 -21.50 -7.76
C GLY A 84 -14.56 -22.78 -7.74
N PHE A 85 -14.97 -23.75 -6.92
CA PHE A 85 -14.30 -25.04 -6.83
C PHE A 85 -15.11 -26.11 -7.55
N ASP A 86 -14.54 -26.64 -8.65
CA ASP A 86 -15.15 -27.67 -9.49
C ASP A 86 -16.57 -27.29 -9.97
N VAL A 87 -16.73 -26.04 -10.41
CA VAL A 87 -18.02 -25.53 -10.90
C VAL A 87 -17.90 -24.87 -12.26
N PRO A 88 -18.88 -25.06 -13.15
CA PRO A 88 -18.95 -24.32 -14.42
C PRO A 88 -19.42 -22.88 -14.18
N VAL A 89 -19.04 -22.01 -15.11
CA VAL A 89 -19.42 -20.60 -15.13
C VAL A 89 -20.40 -20.40 -16.30
N ASP A 90 -21.55 -19.81 -16.03
CA ASP A 90 -22.48 -19.44 -17.10
C ASP A 90 -21.85 -18.35 -18.00
N PRO A 91 -22.01 -18.42 -19.33
CA PRO A 91 -21.50 -17.40 -20.25
C PRO A 91 -22.03 -16.00 -19.93
N GLU A 92 -23.28 -15.88 -19.48
CA GLU A 92 -23.88 -14.61 -19.06
C GLU A 92 -23.23 -14.08 -17.76
N ALA A 93 -22.86 -14.96 -16.83
CA ALA A 93 -22.14 -14.61 -15.62
C ALA A 93 -20.75 -14.09 -15.95
N GLN A 94 -20.03 -14.77 -16.85
CA GLN A 94 -18.70 -14.33 -17.29
C GLN A 94 -18.75 -12.95 -17.96
N ALA A 95 -19.67 -12.77 -18.93
CA ALA A 95 -19.82 -11.48 -19.62
C ALA A 95 -20.17 -10.32 -18.64
N TYR A 96 -20.98 -10.61 -17.62
CA TYR A 96 -21.32 -9.63 -16.60
C TYR A 96 -20.14 -9.32 -15.66
N ALA A 97 -19.34 -10.34 -15.30
CA ALA A 97 -18.15 -10.21 -14.47
C ALA A 97 -17.11 -9.32 -15.15
N ASP A 98 -16.83 -9.56 -16.45
CA ASP A 98 -15.87 -8.78 -17.23
C ASP A 98 -16.29 -7.30 -17.32
N LYS A 99 -17.59 -7.04 -17.50
CA LYS A 99 -18.13 -5.68 -17.57
C LYS A 99 -18.06 -4.92 -16.25
N ASN A 100 -18.14 -5.61 -15.11
CA ASN A 100 -18.18 -5.00 -13.77
C ASN A 100 -16.88 -5.19 -12.99
N SER A 101 -15.80 -5.62 -13.64
CA SER A 101 -14.49 -5.84 -13.01
C SER A 101 -14.52 -6.82 -11.82
N VAL A 102 -15.44 -7.80 -11.86
CA VAL A 102 -15.47 -8.90 -10.90
C VAL A 102 -14.60 -10.03 -11.45
N LYS A 103 -13.72 -10.57 -10.60
CA LYS A 103 -12.87 -11.71 -10.99
C LYS A 103 -13.54 -13.02 -10.60
N ILE A 104 -13.60 -13.96 -11.54
CA ILE A 104 -14.05 -15.34 -11.29
C ILE A 104 -12.83 -16.23 -11.39
N PHE A 105 -12.50 -16.93 -10.30
CA PHE A 105 -11.43 -17.91 -10.25
C PHE A 105 -12.06 -19.29 -10.12
N THR A 106 -11.80 -20.17 -11.07
CA THR A 106 -12.24 -21.57 -11.01
C THR A 106 -11.05 -22.49 -11.02
N ALA A 107 -11.12 -23.56 -10.26
CA ALA A 107 -10.13 -24.63 -10.26
C ALA A 107 -10.72 -25.93 -9.73
N ASP A 108 -10.14 -27.06 -10.18
CA ASP A 108 -10.46 -28.42 -9.73
C ASP A 108 -9.60 -28.83 -8.53
N ILE A 109 -8.61 -28.00 -8.16
CA ILE A 109 -7.70 -28.22 -7.06
C ILE A 109 -7.72 -26.97 -6.16
N ILE A 110 -8.04 -27.17 -4.87
CA ILE A 110 -8.20 -26.08 -3.89
C ILE A 110 -6.95 -25.19 -3.79
N TYR A 111 -5.74 -25.77 -3.82
CA TYR A 111 -4.48 -25.01 -3.77
C TYR A 111 -4.26 -24.08 -4.97
N HIS A 112 -4.77 -24.47 -6.15
CA HIS A 112 -4.71 -23.59 -7.34
C HIS A 112 -5.63 -22.37 -7.17
N LEU A 113 -6.79 -22.58 -6.57
CA LEU A 113 -7.76 -21.52 -6.29
C LEU A 113 -7.19 -20.47 -5.36
N GLU A 114 -6.54 -20.93 -4.28
CA GLU A 114 -5.82 -20.06 -3.35
C GLU A 114 -4.68 -19.30 -4.04
N GLY A 115 -3.91 -20.00 -4.87
CA GLY A 115 -2.80 -19.38 -5.61
C GLY A 115 -3.27 -18.28 -6.57
N HIS A 116 -4.42 -18.47 -7.24
CA HIS A 116 -5.02 -17.45 -8.09
C HIS A 116 -5.49 -16.24 -7.28
N PHE A 117 -6.14 -16.48 -6.14
CA PHE A 117 -6.62 -15.42 -5.27
C PHE A 117 -5.47 -14.63 -4.62
N THR A 118 -4.45 -15.31 -4.13
CA THR A 118 -3.26 -14.65 -3.55
C THR A 118 -2.59 -13.75 -4.57
N ARG A 119 -2.38 -14.23 -5.80
CA ARG A 119 -1.82 -13.40 -6.88
C ARG A 119 -2.67 -12.17 -7.16
N HIS A 120 -3.99 -12.33 -7.19
CA HIS A 120 -4.91 -11.22 -7.37
C HIS A 120 -4.81 -10.17 -6.25
N LEU A 121 -4.68 -10.61 -4.99
CA LEU A 121 -4.44 -9.71 -3.86
C LEU A 121 -3.13 -8.95 -4.02
N ASP A 122 -2.05 -9.65 -4.39
CA ASP A 122 -0.73 -9.04 -4.58
C ASP A 122 -0.77 -7.98 -5.70
N GLU A 123 -1.43 -8.27 -6.84
CA GLU A 123 -1.62 -7.33 -7.95
C GLU A 123 -2.37 -6.06 -7.52
N ILE A 124 -3.46 -6.22 -6.75
CA ILE A 124 -4.23 -5.09 -6.23
C ILE A 124 -3.40 -4.28 -5.22
N MET A 125 -2.70 -4.94 -4.33
CA MET A 125 -1.84 -4.27 -3.34
C MET A 125 -0.72 -3.50 -4.02
N GLU A 126 -0.08 -4.08 -5.04
CA GLU A 126 0.97 -3.40 -5.79
C GLU A 126 0.43 -2.19 -6.56
N ARG A 127 -0.74 -2.31 -7.21
CA ARG A 127 -1.40 -1.17 -7.85
C ARG A 127 -1.69 -0.05 -6.86
N LYS A 128 -2.35 -0.36 -5.75
CA LYS A 128 -2.66 0.62 -4.68
C LYS A 128 -1.40 1.23 -4.07
N ARG A 129 -0.33 0.45 -3.95
CA ARG A 129 0.98 0.92 -3.49
C ARG A 129 1.61 1.90 -4.48
N ASN A 130 1.51 1.62 -5.78
CA ASN A 130 2.00 2.53 -6.82
C ASN A 130 1.22 3.85 -6.84
N GLU A 131 -0.12 3.80 -6.74
CA GLU A 131 -0.99 4.97 -6.63
C GLU A 131 -0.69 5.80 -5.35
N ALA A 132 -0.36 5.12 -4.26
CA ALA A 132 -0.04 5.78 -2.99
C ALA A 132 1.38 6.37 -2.92
N ARG A 133 2.28 6.07 -3.88
CA ARG A 133 3.68 6.57 -3.87
C ARG A 133 3.77 8.08 -3.86
N ASP A 134 2.93 8.75 -4.61
CA ASP A 134 2.96 10.22 -4.74
C ASP A 134 2.43 10.91 -3.48
N VAL A 135 1.61 10.21 -2.69
CA VAL A 135 1.05 10.70 -1.43
C VAL A 135 1.91 10.32 -0.22
N ALA A 136 2.64 9.21 -0.30
CA ALA A 136 3.43 8.66 0.79
C ALA A 136 4.75 9.43 0.95
N VAL A 137 4.80 10.35 1.90
CA VAL A 137 6.02 11.05 2.29
C VAL A 137 6.72 10.27 3.40
N PHE A 138 7.90 9.73 3.10
CA PHE A 138 8.71 9.02 4.11
C PHE A 138 9.33 10.00 5.09
N PRO A 139 9.39 9.63 6.39
CA PRO A 139 9.99 10.48 7.40
C PRO A 139 11.50 10.59 7.16
N SER A 140 12.01 11.79 7.10
CA SER A 140 13.44 12.03 6.95
C SER A 140 13.88 13.33 7.64
N LEU A 141 15.11 13.30 8.12
CA LEU A 141 15.82 14.43 8.69
C LEU A 141 17.17 14.53 7.99
N PHE A 142 17.38 15.63 7.27
CA PHE A 142 18.61 15.87 6.51
C PHE A 142 19.37 17.06 7.09
N LYS A 143 20.67 16.87 7.33
CA LYS A 143 21.58 17.92 7.81
C LYS A 143 22.50 18.36 6.69
N ILE A 144 22.49 19.65 6.40
CA ILE A 144 23.30 20.24 5.35
C ILE A 144 24.76 20.31 5.80
N SER A 145 25.69 19.91 4.92
CA SER A 145 27.13 20.08 5.13
C SER A 145 27.58 21.46 4.67
N LYS A 146 28.27 22.20 5.54
CA LYS A 146 28.73 23.56 5.26
C LYS A 146 29.58 23.66 4.00
N ASN A 147 30.41 22.66 3.73
CA ASN A 147 31.41 22.68 2.67
C ASN A 147 30.91 22.08 1.34
N HIS A 148 29.68 21.56 1.29
CA HIS A 148 29.14 20.84 0.13
C HIS A 148 27.87 21.53 -0.40
N VAL A 149 28.02 22.79 -0.78
CA VAL A 149 26.96 23.57 -1.44
C VAL A 149 27.38 23.77 -2.89
N PHE A 150 26.71 23.08 -3.80
CA PHE A 150 27.07 23.07 -5.23
C PHE A 150 26.29 24.12 -6.02
N ASN A 151 25.02 24.37 -5.68
CA ASN A 151 24.21 25.42 -6.26
C ASN A 151 23.26 26.03 -5.23
N MET A 152 23.28 27.36 -5.12
CA MET A 152 22.53 28.09 -4.10
C MET A 152 21.13 28.51 -4.54
N LYS A 153 20.84 28.52 -5.85
CA LYS A 153 19.56 28.94 -6.42
C LYS A 153 18.84 27.75 -7.06
N ASP A 154 17.61 27.96 -7.46
CA ASP A 154 16.81 26.92 -8.12
C ASP A 154 17.44 26.41 -9.44
N PRO A 155 17.68 25.09 -9.59
CA PRO A 155 17.56 24.03 -8.61
C PRO A 155 18.67 24.09 -7.54
N ILE A 156 18.32 24.07 -6.26
CA ILE A 156 19.28 24.09 -5.15
C ILE A 156 19.95 22.72 -5.05
N ILE A 157 21.30 22.69 -5.00
CA ILE A 157 22.06 21.43 -4.88
C ILE A 157 22.93 21.50 -3.64
N LEU A 158 22.62 20.62 -2.67
CA LEU A 158 23.25 20.59 -1.35
C LEU A 158 23.74 19.18 -1.04
N GLY A 159 24.98 19.09 -0.52
CA GLY A 159 25.49 17.89 0.11
C GLY A 159 25.22 17.88 1.60
N GLY A 160 25.03 16.72 2.15
CA GLY A 160 24.78 16.53 3.59
C GLY A 160 24.56 15.08 3.95
N GLU A 161 24.05 14.86 5.15
CA GLU A 161 23.83 13.54 5.73
C GLU A 161 22.34 13.33 6.09
N VAL A 162 21.83 12.16 5.83
CA VAL A 162 20.53 11.71 6.36
C VAL A 162 20.73 11.33 7.83
N VAL A 163 20.37 12.23 8.72
CA VAL A 163 20.56 12.04 10.18
C VAL A 163 19.61 10.99 10.72
N ASP A 164 18.37 10.95 10.21
CA ASP A 164 17.36 9.98 10.64
C ASP A 164 16.34 9.72 9.54
N GLY A 165 15.79 8.49 9.50
CA GLY A 165 14.73 8.10 8.59
C GLY A 165 15.19 7.75 7.18
N ILE A 166 14.30 7.97 6.22
CA ILE A 166 14.44 7.56 4.81
C ILE A 166 14.13 8.75 3.91
N LEU A 167 15.13 9.25 3.20
CA LEU A 167 14.95 10.29 2.18
C LEU A 167 14.74 9.64 0.82
N LYS A 168 13.66 10.01 0.13
CA LYS A 168 13.35 9.54 -1.23
C LYS A 168 13.24 10.69 -2.20
N VAL A 169 13.46 10.39 -3.47
CA VAL A 169 13.09 11.29 -4.56
C VAL A 169 11.60 11.59 -4.49
N GLY A 170 11.19 12.84 -4.70
CA GLY A 170 9.81 13.29 -4.53
C GLY A 170 9.46 13.77 -3.09
N THR A 171 10.38 13.66 -2.12
CA THR A 171 10.12 14.13 -0.75
C THR A 171 10.05 15.65 -0.69
N PRO A 172 8.94 16.25 -0.21
CA PRO A 172 8.87 17.67 0.09
C PRO A 172 9.64 17.98 1.38
N LEU A 173 10.51 18.99 1.33
CA LEU A 173 11.36 19.39 2.45
C LEU A 173 10.97 20.77 2.97
N CYS A 174 10.97 20.92 4.29
CA CYS A 174 10.73 22.19 4.96
C CYS A 174 11.61 22.37 6.19
N ILE A 175 11.64 23.60 6.71
CA ILE A 175 12.34 23.97 7.94
C ILE A 175 11.32 24.48 8.95
N PRO A 176 10.91 23.67 9.95
CA PRO A 176 9.88 24.04 10.92
C PRO A 176 10.24 25.29 11.74
N HIS A 177 11.49 25.41 12.15
CA HIS A 177 11.97 26.54 12.99
C HIS A 177 11.91 27.91 12.31
N LEU A 178 11.78 27.93 10.97
CA LEU A 178 11.60 29.17 10.18
C LEU A 178 10.15 29.37 9.74
N GLY A 179 9.19 29.04 10.60
CA GLY A 179 7.76 29.17 10.29
C GLY A 179 7.29 28.18 9.23
N PHE A 180 7.81 26.96 9.22
CA PHE A 180 7.56 25.93 8.22
C PHE A 180 7.94 26.35 6.80
N LEU A 181 9.10 27.02 6.67
CA LEU A 181 9.64 27.44 5.39
C LEU A 181 9.72 26.25 4.44
N ASP A 182 8.98 26.31 3.33
CA ASP A 182 8.99 25.29 2.28
C ASP A 182 10.23 25.47 1.41
N VAL A 183 11.16 24.53 1.47
CA VAL A 183 12.43 24.59 0.71
C VAL A 183 12.24 24.03 -0.70
N GLY A 184 11.29 23.11 -0.89
CA GLY A 184 10.99 22.49 -2.18
C GLY A 184 10.94 20.97 -2.12
N VAL A 185 10.97 20.33 -3.28
CA VAL A 185 10.86 18.88 -3.46
C VAL A 185 12.18 18.32 -3.96
N VAL A 186 12.60 17.18 -3.39
CA VAL A 186 13.80 16.46 -3.82
C VAL A 186 13.60 15.91 -5.24
N GLN A 187 14.35 16.40 -6.21
CA GLN A 187 14.28 15.95 -7.59
C GLN A 187 15.21 14.76 -7.87
N SER A 188 16.42 14.75 -7.27
CA SER A 188 17.36 13.64 -7.36
C SER A 188 18.22 13.55 -6.12
N ILE A 189 18.75 12.35 -5.85
CA ILE A 189 19.67 12.06 -4.78
C ILE A 189 20.87 11.34 -5.37
N GLU A 190 22.07 11.83 -5.09
CA GLU A 190 23.33 11.25 -5.51
C GLU A 190 24.14 10.82 -4.29
N CYS A 191 24.47 9.55 -4.16
CA CYS A 191 25.31 8.99 -3.11
C CYS A 191 26.51 8.31 -3.75
N ASN A 192 27.74 8.68 -3.35
CA ASN A 192 28.98 8.10 -3.88
C ASN A 192 29.04 8.16 -5.43
N HIS A 193 28.68 9.30 -6.02
CA HIS A 193 28.64 9.54 -7.48
C HIS A 193 27.69 8.59 -8.24
N LYS A 194 26.66 8.09 -7.58
CA LYS A 194 25.60 7.28 -8.21
C LYS A 194 24.24 7.85 -7.86
N ASP A 195 23.40 7.98 -8.87
CA ASP A 195 22.00 8.34 -8.66
C ASP A 195 21.25 7.22 -7.93
N VAL A 196 20.59 7.57 -6.84
CA VAL A 196 19.79 6.64 -6.04
C VAL A 196 18.38 7.18 -5.81
N GLN A 197 17.42 6.30 -5.75
CA GLN A 197 16.03 6.68 -5.46
C GLN A 197 15.77 6.92 -3.98
N THR A 198 16.64 6.38 -3.12
CA THR A 198 16.44 6.39 -1.66
C THR A 198 17.78 6.47 -0.95
N ALA A 199 17.88 7.36 0.04
CA ALA A 199 18.99 7.41 0.99
C ALA A 199 18.48 7.15 2.42
N ARG A 200 19.24 6.37 3.19
CA ARG A 200 18.91 5.98 4.57
C ARG A 200 19.81 6.68 5.57
N LYS A 201 19.41 6.61 6.84
CA LYS A 201 20.16 7.12 7.98
C LYS A 201 21.66 6.79 7.89
N GLY A 202 22.51 7.80 8.13
CA GLY A 202 23.97 7.71 8.12
C GLY A 202 24.61 7.78 6.74
N GLN A 203 23.82 7.93 5.66
CA GLN A 203 24.35 8.10 4.32
C GLN A 203 24.61 9.58 4.01
N GLU A 204 25.80 9.86 3.51
CA GLU A 204 26.15 11.14 2.93
C GLU A 204 25.71 11.16 1.46
N CYS A 205 24.98 12.19 1.07
CA CYS A 205 24.49 12.34 -0.29
C CYS A 205 24.34 13.81 -0.69
N ALA A 206 24.39 14.06 -1.99
CA ALA A 206 23.99 15.32 -2.57
C ALA A 206 22.51 15.23 -3.00
N ILE A 207 21.73 16.24 -2.66
CA ILE A 207 20.32 16.32 -3.02
C ILE A 207 20.08 17.53 -3.91
N LYS A 208 19.31 17.33 -4.96
CA LYS A 208 18.82 18.38 -5.85
C LYS A 208 17.38 18.70 -5.47
N ILE A 209 17.13 19.95 -5.11
CA ILE A 209 15.83 20.44 -4.66
C ILE A 209 15.29 21.44 -5.68
N VAL A 210 14.04 21.32 -6.05
CA VAL A 210 13.31 22.25 -6.91
C VAL A 210 12.13 22.82 -6.12
N ASN A 211 11.97 24.14 -6.14
CA ASN A 211 10.86 24.81 -5.50
C ASN A 211 9.94 25.46 -6.53
N HIS A 212 8.87 24.77 -6.89
CA HIS A 212 7.86 25.29 -7.84
C HIS A 212 7.02 26.45 -7.28
N GLY A 213 6.91 26.56 -5.95
CA GLY A 213 6.11 27.60 -5.28
C GLY A 213 6.86 28.92 -5.07
N ASN A 214 8.19 28.85 -4.93
CA ASN A 214 9.05 30.03 -4.73
C ASN A 214 10.39 29.89 -5.44
N PRO A 215 10.48 30.28 -6.72
CA PRO A 215 11.71 30.19 -7.50
C PRO A 215 12.84 31.11 -6.99
N ASN A 216 12.55 32.04 -6.10
CA ASN A 216 13.53 32.94 -5.46
C ASN A 216 14.15 32.34 -4.19
N MET A 217 13.83 31.09 -3.85
CA MET A 217 14.45 30.40 -2.73
C MET A 217 15.96 30.31 -2.97
N THR A 218 16.75 30.75 -1.98
CA THR A 218 18.21 30.81 -2.11
C THR A 218 18.86 30.36 -0.81
N TYR A 219 19.77 29.40 -0.89
CA TYR A 219 20.64 29.04 0.21
C TYR A 219 21.54 30.21 0.61
N GLY A 220 21.76 30.41 1.91
CA GLY A 220 22.53 31.53 2.46
C GLY A 220 21.73 32.82 2.66
N ARG A 221 20.48 32.91 2.14
CA ARG A 221 19.59 34.06 2.36
C ARG A 221 18.41 33.72 3.24
N GLN A 222 17.63 32.68 2.89
CA GLN A 222 16.46 32.25 3.65
C GLN A 222 16.79 31.14 4.65
N PHE A 223 17.77 30.31 4.34
CA PHE A 223 18.24 29.24 5.22
C PHE A 223 19.70 28.91 4.94
N ASP A 224 20.36 28.22 5.87
CA ASP A 224 21.79 27.87 5.80
C ASP A 224 22.06 26.49 6.41
N HIS A 225 23.35 26.12 6.56
CA HIS A 225 23.80 24.84 7.10
C HIS A 225 23.48 24.61 8.60
N ASN A 226 23.10 25.67 9.35
CA ASN A 226 22.67 25.55 10.73
C ASN A 226 21.24 24.97 10.84
N HIS A 227 20.50 24.98 9.74
CA HIS A 227 19.14 24.50 9.68
C HIS A 227 19.10 23.04 9.20
N GLN A 228 18.21 22.25 9.78
CA GLN A 228 17.93 20.89 9.34
C GLN A 228 16.70 20.89 8.44
N LEU A 229 16.72 20.07 7.40
CA LEU A 229 15.60 19.86 6.49
C LEU A 229 14.77 18.68 6.97
N PHE A 230 13.48 18.90 7.11
CA PHE A 230 12.51 17.89 7.55
C PHE A 230 11.61 17.52 6.38
N SER A 231 11.28 16.25 6.23
CA SER A 231 10.21 15.85 5.32
C SER A 231 8.87 16.36 5.83
N LYS A 232 8.11 17.03 4.94
CA LYS A 232 6.80 17.61 5.26
C LYS A 232 5.73 16.52 5.23
N VAL A 233 5.50 15.87 6.37
CA VAL A 233 4.49 14.82 6.51
C VAL A 233 3.12 15.42 6.80
N ASN A 234 2.06 14.80 6.25
CA ASN A 234 0.68 15.13 6.53
C ASN A 234 -0.12 13.87 6.93
N ARG A 235 -1.38 14.01 7.30
CA ARG A 235 -2.24 12.90 7.71
C ARG A 235 -2.35 11.84 6.61
N ALA A 236 -2.63 12.26 5.38
CA ALA A 236 -2.79 11.35 4.26
C ALA A 236 -1.50 10.54 3.99
N SER A 237 -0.31 11.17 4.10
CA SER A 237 0.96 10.48 3.91
C SER A 237 1.21 9.44 5.02
N ILE A 238 0.88 9.76 6.28
CA ILE A 238 1.04 8.83 7.41
C ILE A 238 0.10 7.62 7.24
N ASP A 239 -1.13 7.84 6.82
CA ASP A 239 -2.10 6.76 6.60
C ASP A 239 -1.68 5.88 5.40
N ALA A 240 -1.15 6.48 4.33
CA ALA A 240 -0.57 5.75 3.19
C ALA A 240 0.64 4.90 3.61
N LEU A 241 1.56 5.44 4.42
CA LEU A 241 2.71 4.71 4.95
C LEU A 241 2.28 3.50 5.79
N LYS A 242 1.31 3.69 6.69
CA LYS A 242 0.79 2.61 7.55
C LYS A 242 0.13 1.49 6.74
N LYS A 243 -0.59 1.84 5.67
CA LYS A 243 -1.40 0.90 4.91
C LYS A 243 -0.58 0.13 3.87
N TYR A 244 0.36 0.80 3.19
CA TYR A 244 1.02 0.25 2.01
C TYR A 244 2.53 0.08 2.13
N PHE A 245 3.19 0.75 3.09
CA PHE A 245 4.65 0.79 3.21
C PHE A 245 5.16 0.38 4.60
N LYS A 246 4.35 -0.34 5.35
CA LYS A 246 4.71 -0.76 6.71
C LYS A 246 5.99 -1.60 6.73
N ASP A 247 6.15 -2.50 5.77
CA ASP A 247 7.29 -3.42 5.67
C ASP A 247 8.58 -2.74 5.17
N ASP A 248 8.48 -1.56 4.57
CA ASP A 248 9.63 -0.75 4.11
C ASP A 248 10.27 0.05 5.26
N MET A 249 9.58 0.17 6.38
CA MET A 249 9.94 1.03 7.51
C MET A 249 10.34 0.21 8.73
N GLN A 250 11.39 0.66 9.40
CA GLN A 250 11.86 0.11 10.67
C GLN A 250 11.19 0.83 11.86
N ASP A 251 11.30 0.26 13.06
CA ASP A 251 10.79 0.88 14.30
C ASP A 251 11.37 2.28 14.55
N ALA A 252 12.63 2.51 14.15
CA ALA A 252 13.26 3.82 14.23
C ALA A 252 12.54 4.86 13.36
N ASP A 253 12.14 4.48 12.14
CA ASP A 253 11.43 5.36 11.21
C ASP A 253 10.03 5.71 11.76
N TRP A 254 9.33 4.75 12.38
CA TRP A 254 8.06 4.99 13.05
C TRP A 254 8.19 5.95 14.24
N ARG A 255 9.28 5.86 15.01
CA ARG A 255 9.58 6.84 16.08
C ARG A 255 9.77 8.24 15.50
N LEU A 256 10.44 8.36 14.35
CA LEU A 256 10.59 9.63 13.65
C LEU A 256 9.25 10.17 13.15
N VAL A 257 8.35 9.33 12.59
CA VAL A 257 6.98 9.74 12.22
C VAL A 257 6.25 10.37 13.42
N ILE A 258 6.37 9.77 14.61
CA ILE A 258 5.73 10.29 15.82
C ILE A 258 6.29 11.67 16.21
N LYS A 259 7.61 11.86 16.08
CA LYS A 259 8.25 13.17 16.31
C LYS A 259 7.76 14.20 15.30
N LEU A 260 7.77 13.87 14.01
CA LEU A 260 7.31 14.74 12.95
C LEU A 260 5.81 15.08 13.07
N LYS A 261 4.98 14.10 13.45
CA LYS A 261 3.55 14.33 13.75
C LYS A 261 3.36 15.43 14.79
N LYS A 262 4.18 15.46 15.85
CA LYS A 262 4.13 16.52 16.88
C LYS A 262 4.61 17.85 16.31
N VAL A 263 5.71 17.88 15.55
CA VAL A 263 6.28 19.11 14.97
C VAL A 263 5.29 19.76 14.00
N PHE A 264 4.62 18.97 13.16
CA PHE A 264 3.64 19.47 12.17
C PHE A 264 2.21 19.57 12.71
N SER A 265 1.97 19.30 14.01
CA SER A 265 0.63 19.32 14.63
C SER A 265 -0.41 18.51 13.82
N VAL A 266 0.01 17.38 13.25
CA VAL A 266 -0.88 16.50 12.49
C VAL A 266 -1.77 15.74 13.48
N ILE A 267 -3.06 15.99 13.43
CA ILE A 267 -4.08 15.35 14.29
C ILE A 267 -4.43 13.96 13.80
#